data_5a7895ec32d974cce1b28235cc2c230a
#
_entry.id   5a7895ec32d974cce1b28235cc2c230a
#
_cell.length_a   1.000
_cell.length_b   1.000
_cell.length_c   1.000
_cell.angle_alpha   90.00
_cell.angle_beta   90.00
_cell.angle_gamma   90.00
#
_symmetry.space_group_name_H-M   'P 1'
#
loop_
_entity.id
_entity.type
_entity.pdbx_description
1 polymer ?
#
loop_
_entity_poly.entity_id
_entity_poly.type
_entity_poly.pdbx_seq_one_letter_code
_entity_poly.pdbx_strand_id
1 'polypeptide(L)'
;SATAALSERRDVIIVASVSCIYSLGDPIDYRSMVISLRPGMQMERDDLCKKLVTLQYERNDINFIRNKFRVHGDTVDIYLAYMSDLAIRVEFFGDEVDRITEFNPVTGTRQNVVKHVAIFPASHYIVSADKKAAAIEKIRAECDEQVKKFTAEGKLIEAQRIQQRTNYDIEMLTEVGICKGIENYSAVLSGRAPGSM
;
A
#
# COMPACT_ATOMS: atom_id res chain seq x y z
N SER A 1 9.35 -1.60 -8.49
CA SER A 1 8.87 -0.28 -8.92
C SER A 1 10.02 0.72 -8.90
N ALA A 2 9.85 1.87 -9.58
CA ALA A 2 10.84 2.96 -9.56
C ALA A 2 11.16 3.40 -8.12
N THR A 3 10.15 3.52 -7.27
CA THR A 3 10.28 3.91 -5.87
C THR A 3 11.08 2.90 -5.04
N ALA A 4 10.86 1.60 -5.23
CA ALA A 4 11.66 0.56 -4.57
C ALA A 4 13.14 0.65 -4.99
N ALA A 5 13.41 0.84 -6.31
CA ALA A 5 14.77 1.00 -6.81
C ALA A 5 15.48 2.21 -6.20
N LEU A 6 14.80 3.35 -6.06
CA LEU A 6 15.34 4.54 -5.38
C LEU A 6 15.65 4.29 -3.89
N SER A 7 14.89 3.41 -3.25
CA SER A 7 15.09 3.09 -1.83
C SER A 7 16.25 2.12 -1.60
N GLU A 8 16.53 1.23 -2.56
CA GLU A 8 17.52 0.16 -2.44
C GLU A 8 18.86 0.49 -3.11
N ARG A 9 18.86 1.34 -4.13
CA ARG A 9 20.02 1.60 -5.00
C ARG A 9 20.37 3.08 -5.02
N ARG A 10 21.65 3.39 -5.18
CA ARG A 10 22.17 4.76 -5.30
C ARG A 10 22.44 5.18 -6.75
N ASP A 11 22.40 4.24 -7.67
CA ASP A 11 22.70 4.41 -9.10
C ASP A 11 21.44 4.45 -9.97
N VAL A 12 20.37 5.10 -9.47
CA VAL A 12 19.06 5.16 -10.14
C VAL A 12 18.75 6.60 -10.54
N ILE A 13 18.40 6.79 -11.81
CA ILE A 13 17.83 8.02 -12.35
C ILE A 13 16.43 7.72 -12.87
N ILE A 14 15.45 8.51 -12.45
CA ILE A 14 14.06 8.37 -12.89
C ILE A 14 13.67 9.55 -13.76
N VAL A 15 13.18 9.25 -14.96
CA VAL A 15 12.54 10.23 -15.84
C VAL A 15 11.05 9.95 -15.83
N ALA A 16 10.25 10.92 -15.36
CA ALA A 16 8.83 10.77 -15.17
C ALA A 16 8.07 12.05 -15.55
N SER A 17 6.77 11.92 -15.76
CA SER A 17 5.87 13.07 -15.92
C SER A 17 5.78 13.86 -14.61
N VAL A 18 5.59 15.19 -14.72
CA VAL A 18 5.41 16.07 -13.56
C VAL A 18 4.22 15.64 -12.67
N SER A 19 3.22 15.01 -13.24
CA SER A 19 2.06 14.47 -12.50
C SER A 19 2.45 13.42 -11.45
N CYS A 20 3.59 12.75 -11.60
CA CYS A 20 4.10 11.81 -10.62
C CYS A 20 4.49 12.48 -9.29
N ILE A 21 4.75 13.80 -9.26
CA ILE A 21 5.09 14.55 -8.04
C ILE A 21 3.87 14.64 -7.11
N TYR A 22 2.68 14.75 -7.68
CA TYR A 22 1.43 14.95 -6.92
C TYR A 22 0.81 13.65 -6.38
N SER A 23 1.31 12.51 -6.80
CA SER A 23 0.68 11.22 -6.54
C SER A 23 1.50 10.26 -5.69
N LEU A 24 2.57 10.70 -5.05
CA LEU A 24 3.38 9.86 -4.16
C LEU A 24 3.04 10.15 -2.70
N GLY A 25 2.83 9.08 -1.91
CA GLY A 25 2.76 9.17 -0.46
C GLY A 25 4.12 9.59 0.15
N ASP A 26 4.13 9.78 1.46
CA ASP A 26 5.37 10.15 2.20
C ASP A 26 6.43 9.04 2.03
N PRO A 27 7.64 9.34 1.52
CA PRO A 27 8.72 8.36 1.39
C PRO A 27 9.13 7.74 2.72
N ILE A 28 8.94 8.46 3.85
CA ILE A 28 9.26 7.97 5.19
C ILE A 28 8.28 6.87 5.57
N ASP A 29 6.97 7.09 5.34
CA ASP A 29 5.95 6.08 5.60
C ASP A 29 6.17 4.85 4.72
N TYR A 30 6.46 5.03 3.43
CA TYR A 30 6.75 3.93 2.51
C TYR A 30 7.93 3.05 2.97
N ARG A 31 9.00 3.67 3.48
CA ARG A 31 10.18 2.96 3.99
C ARG A 31 9.93 2.29 5.34
N SER A 32 9.15 2.92 6.20
CA SER A 32 8.85 2.37 7.53
C SER A 32 7.99 1.13 7.50
N MET A 33 7.23 0.93 6.40
CA MET A 33 6.32 -0.19 6.23
C MET A 33 6.93 -1.39 5.51
N VAL A 34 8.24 -1.41 5.24
CA VAL A 34 8.91 -2.55 4.59
C VAL A 34 8.93 -3.76 5.53
N ILE A 35 8.46 -4.91 5.05
CA ILE A 35 8.63 -6.19 5.75
C ILE A 35 9.98 -6.79 5.36
N SER A 36 10.86 -6.95 6.32
CA SER A 36 12.17 -7.61 6.14
C SER A 36 12.08 -9.04 6.68
N LEU A 37 12.33 -10.03 5.82
CA LEU A 37 12.29 -11.45 6.18
C LEU A 37 13.66 -12.09 6.00
N ARG A 38 14.01 -12.99 6.92
CA ARG A 38 15.23 -13.82 6.89
C ARG A 38 14.91 -15.21 7.40
N PRO A 39 15.53 -16.28 6.86
CA PRO A 39 15.47 -17.59 7.49
C PRO A 39 15.97 -17.53 8.95
N GLY A 40 15.33 -18.27 9.83
CA GLY A 40 15.57 -18.27 11.28
C GLY A 40 14.86 -17.14 12.04
N MET A 41 14.06 -16.30 11.37
CA MET A 41 13.31 -15.24 12.02
C MET A 41 12.06 -15.80 12.69
N GLN A 42 11.83 -15.43 13.96
CA GLN A 42 10.60 -15.74 14.68
C GLN A 42 9.46 -14.88 14.14
N MET A 43 8.49 -15.50 13.49
CA MET A 43 7.30 -14.89 12.94
C MET A 43 6.28 -15.97 12.62
N GLU A 44 5.07 -15.81 13.11
CA GLU A 44 3.96 -16.67 12.71
C GLU A 44 3.52 -16.38 11.27
N ARG A 45 3.12 -17.44 10.55
CA ARG A 45 2.57 -17.34 9.19
C ARG A 45 1.43 -16.32 9.09
N ASP A 46 0.52 -16.35 10.07
CA ASP A 46 -0.66 -15.48 10.07
C ASP A 46 -0.29 -14.02 10.33
N ASP A 47 0.77 -13.77 11.07
CA ASP A 47 1.29 -12.41 11.26
C ASP A 47 1.92 -11.85 9.99
N LEU A 48 2.62 -12.69 9.21
CA LEU A 48 3.06 -12.29 7.88
C LEU A 48 1.87 -11.94 6.99
N CYS A 49 0.80 -12.76 7.01
CA CYS A 49 -0.41 -12.48 6.23
C CYS A 49 -1.06 -11.14 6.62
N LYS A 50 -1.19 -10.84 7.92
CA LYS A 50 -1.72 -9.55 8.40
C LYS A 50 -0.86 -8.37 7.93
N LYS A 51 0.46 -8.51 8.03
CA LYS A 51 1.41 -7.49 7.54
C LYS A 51 1.29 -7.28 6.03
N LEU A 52 1.14 -8.33 5.23
CA LEU A 52 0.94 -8.23 3.78
C LEU A 52 -0.35 -7.48 3.43
N VAL A 53 -1.45 -7.75 4.13
CA VAL A 53 -2.71 -6.99 3.96
C VAL A 53 -2.50 -5.51 4.32
N THR A 54 -1.78 -5.20 5.41
CA THR A 54 -1.42 -3.83 5.77
C THR A 54 -0.61 -3.14 4.66
N LEU A 55 0.26 -3.89 3.96
CA LEU A 55 1.01 -3.41 2.79
C LEU A 55 0.19 -3.35 1.50
N GLN A 56 -1.14 -3.54 1.57
CA GLN A 56 -2.06 -3.54 0.44
C GLN A 56 -1.85 -4.68 -0.57
N TYR A 57 -1.29 -5.83 -0.11
CA TYR A 57 -1.36 -7.07 -0.86
C TYR A 57 -2.71 -7.75 -0.62
N GLU A 58 -3.31 -8.25 -1.68
CA GLU A 58 -4.58 -8.98 -1.62
C GLU A 58 -4.34 -10.49 -1.55
N ARG A 59 -5.02 -11.18 -0.62
CA ARG A 59 -5.01 -12.65 -0.62
C ARG A 59 -5.87 -13.18 -1.76
N ASN A 60 -5.29 -14.01 -2.60
CA ASN A 60 -6.02 -14.70 -3.67
C ASN A 60 -5.34 -16.04 -3.98
N ASP A 61 -5.94 -17.11 -3.51
CA ASP A 61 -5.37 -18.46 -3.65
C ASP A 61 -5.58 -19.04 -5.07
N ILE A 62 -6.48 -18.44 -5.89
CA ILE A 62 -6.83 -18.90 -7.24
C ILE A 62 -6.09 -18.10 -8.30
N ASN A 63 -6.23 -16.77 -8.28
CA ASN A 63 -5.64 -15.85 -9.27
C ASN A 63 -4.39 -15.20 -8.70
N PHE A 64 -3.24 -15.89 -8.84
CA PHE A 64 -1.96 -15.43 -8.33
C PHE A 64 -1.25 -14.54 -9.34
N ILE A 65 -1.50 -13.23 -9.22
CA ILE A 65 -0.90 -12.16 -10.03
C ILE A 65 -0.16 -11.16 -9.14
N ARG A 66 0.51 -10.17 -9.74
CA ARG A 66 1.21 -9.11 -8.97
C ARG A 66 0.31 -8.47 -7.92
N ASN A 67 0.91 -8.07 -6.81
CA ASN A 67 0.27 -7.48 -5.63
C ASN A 67 -0.63 -8.47 -4.87
N LYS A 68 -0.50 -9.77 -5.15
CA LYS A 68 -1.26 -10.79 -4.44
C LYS A 68 -0.36 -11.77 -3.72
N PHE A 69 -0.91 -12.35 -2.68
CA PHE A 69 -0.30 -13.49 -1.99
C PHE A 69 -1.31 -14.63 -1.87
N ARG A 70 -0.81 -15.83 -1.71
CA ARG A 70 -1.62 -17.03 -1.46
C ARG A 70 -0.99 -17.87 -0.36
N VAL A 71 -1.82 -18.68 0.28
CA VAL A 71 -1.40 -19.50 1.42
C VAL A 71 -1.71 -20.96 1.14
N HIS A 72 -0.70 -21.83 1.27
CA HIS A 72 -0.83 -23.27 1.14
C HIS A 72 -0.14 -23.96 2.31
N GLY A 73 -0.91 -24.44 3.29
CA GLY A 73 -0.33 -25.03 4.52
C GLY A 73 0.56 -24.03 5.24
N ASP A 74 1.79 -24.40 5.50
CA ASP A 74 2.79 -23.57 6.17
C ASP A 74 3.62 -22.72 5.18
N THR A 75 3.10 -22.47 4.00
CA THR A 75 3.79 -21.73 2.94
C THR A 75 2.98 -20.52 2.52
N VAL A 76 3.65 -19.37 2.37
CA VAL A 76 3.08 -18.13 1.82
C VAL A 76 3.83 -17.77 0.55
N ASP A 77 3.15 -17.76 -0.59
CA ASP A 77 3.65 -17.27 -1.86
C ASP A 77 3.24 -15.80 -2.06
N ILE A 78 4.19 -14.94 -2.39
CA ILE A 78 3.99 -13.50 -2.52
C ILE A 78 4.48 -13.04 -3.89
N TYR A 79 3.56 -12.50 -4.72
CA TYR A 79 3.94 -11.92 -6.00
C TYR A 79 4.17 -10.42 -5.83
N LEU A 80 5.44 -10.07 -5.73
CA LEU A 80 5.86 -8.71 -5.43
C LEU A 80 5.44 -7.71 -6.51
N ALA A 81 5.00 -6.53 -6.07
CA ALA A 81 4.51 -5.45 -6.93
C ALA A 81 5.54 -5.01 -8.00
N TYR A 82 6.82 -5.13 -7.67
CA TYR A 82 7.93 -4.60 -8.46
C TYR A 82 8.71 -5.66 -9.24
N MET A 83 8.35 -6.94 -9.13
CA MET A 83 8.93 -8.03 -9.93
C MET A 83 7.96 -8.48 -11.03
N SER A 84 8.50 -8.76 -12.24
CA SER A 84 7.69 -9.19 -13.37
C SER A 84 7.59 -10.71 -13.49
N ASP A 85 8.69 -11.41 -13.22
CA ASP A 85 8.83 -12.82 -13.57
C ASP A 85 9.20 -13.70 -12.37
N LEU A 86 9.24 -13.08 -11.17
CA LEU A 86 9.62 -13.73 -9.93
C LEU A 86 8.59 -13.46 -8.83
N ALA A 87 8.28 -14.49 -8.08
CA ALA A 87 7.54 -14.44 -6.82
C ALA A 87 8.41 -15.02 -5.70
N ILE A 88 8.07 -14.68 -4.47
CA ILE A 88 8.75 -15.15 -3.28
C ILE A 88 7.89 -16.19 -2.60
N ARG A 89 8.51 -17.31 -2.23
CA ARG A 89 7.93 -18.34 -1.37
C ARG A 89 8.58 -18.29 -0.01
N VAL A 90 7.76 -18.14 1.03
CA VAL A 90 8.18 -18.19 2.44
C VAL A 90 7.61 -19.47 3.03
N GLU A 91 8.50 -20.38 3.44
CA GLU A 91 8.16 -21.66 4.08
C GLU A 91 8.38 -21.50 5.59
N PHE A 92 7.39 -21.91 6.39
CA PHE A 92 7.42 -21.82 7.85
C PHE A 92 7.57 -23.20 8.49
N PHE A 93 8.24 -23.24 9.63
CA PHE A 93 8.26 -24.39 10.52
C PHE A 93 7.84 -23.92 11.92
N GLY A 94 6.58 -24.20 12.27
CA GLY A 94 5.96 -23.62 13.46
C GLY A 94 5.85 -22.10 13.34
N ASP A 95 6.46 -21.39 14.27
CA ASP A 95 6.50 -19.92 14.38
C ASP A 95 7.83 -19.31 13.87
N GLU A 96 8.57 -20.05 13.04
CA GLU A 96 9.84 -19.62 12.47
C GLU A 96 9.81 -19.66 10.93
N VAL A 97 10.44 -18.68 10.31
CA VAL A 97 10.70 -18.67 8.85
C VAL A 97 11.82 -19.66 8.56
N ASP A 98 11.49 -20.84 8.02
CA ASP A 98 12.47 -21.88 7.69
C ASP A 98 13.27 -21.55 6.44
N ARG A 99 12.56 -21.19 5.36
CA ARG A 99 13.18 -20.98 4.05
C ARG A 99 12.49 -19.88 3.24
N ILE A 100 13.28 -19.16 2.46
CA ILE A 100 12.78 -18.18 1.49
C ILE A 100 13.36 -18.54 0.12
N THR A 101 12.48 -18.65 -0.90
CA THR A 101 12.86 -19.07 -2.25
C THR A 101 12.24 -18.13 -3.28
N GLU A 102 13.00 -17.81 -4.32
CA GLU A 102 12.48 -17.19 -5.53
C GLU A 102 11.97 -18.28 -6.49
N PHE A 103 10.82 -18.05 -7.09
CA PHE A 103 10.27 -18.96 -8.08
C PHE A 103 9.55 -18.21 -9.20
N ASN A 104 9.45 -18.84 -10.35
CA ASN A 104 8.64 -18.29 -11.45
C ASN A 104 7.16 -18.57 -11.17
N PRO A 105 6.29 -17.55 -11.08
CA PRO A 105 4.87 -17.72 -10.73
C PRO A 105 4.05 -18.44 -11.80
N VAL A 106 4.51 -18.46 -13.05
CA VAL A 106 3.81 -19.10 -14.17
C VAL A 106 4.17 -20.59 -14.25
N THR A 107 5.47 -20.92 -14.19
CA THR A 107 5.95 -22.31 -14.33
C THR A 107 6.04 -23.05 -13.01
N GLY A 108 6.03 -22.34 -11.89
CA GLY A 108 6.27 -22.90 -10.55
C GLY A 108 7.73 -23.28 -10.29
N THR A 109 8.63 -23.06 -11.23
CA THR A 109 10.04 -23.47 -11.13
C THR A 109 10.74 -22.65 -10.07
N ARG A 110 11.32 -23.34 -9.06
CA ARG A 110 12.20 -22.71 -8.06
C ARG A 110 13.49 -22.24 -8.73
N GLN A 111 13.94 -21.04 -8.37
CA GLN A 111 15.15 -20.45 -8.92
C GLN A 111 16.24 -20.38 -7.85
N ASN A 112 16.15 -19.46 -6.91
CA ASN A 112 17.17 -19.20 -5.92
C ASN A 112 16.63 -19.34 -4.50
N VAL A 113 17.48 -19.81 -3.58
CA VAL A 113 17.26 -19.66 -2.14
C VAL A 113 17.87 -18.33 -1.72
N VAL A 114 17.08 -17.48 -1.07
CA VAL A 114 17.52 -16.15 -0.64
C VAL A 114 17.66 -16.07 0.87
N LYS A 115 18.68 -15.37 1.31
CA LYS A 115 18.97 -15.18 2.75
C LYS A 115 18.26 -13.97 3.35
N HIS A 116 17.69 -13.13 2.51
CA HIS A 116 16.97 -11.93 2.91
C HIS A 116 16.05 -11.45 1.78
N VAL A 117 14.86 -11.02 2.13
CA VAL A 117 13.96 -10.34 1.22
C VAL A 117 13.32 -9.14 1.92
N ALA A 118 13.25 -8.02 1.19
CA ALA A 118 12.52 -6.82 1.59
C ALA A 118 11.24 -6.72 0.77
N ILE A 119 10.08 -6.78 1.43
CA ILE A 119 8.78 -6.68 0.78
C ILE A 119 8.30 -5.25 0.95
N PHE A 120 8.24 -4.52 -0.15
CA PHE A 120 7.73 -3.15 -0.19
C PHE A 120 6.22 -3.13 -0.38
N PRO A 121 5.56 -2.04 0.04
CA PRO A 121 4.13 -1.87 -0.18
C PRO A 121 3.70 -2.03 -1.63
N ALA A 122 2.53 -2.62 -1.83
CA ALA A 122 1.92 -2.80 -3.16
C ALA A 122 1.42 -1.47 -3.75
N SER A 123 1.10 -0.49 -2.90
CA SER A 123 0.65 0.85 -3.26
C SER A 123 1.59 1.92 -2.72
N HIS A 124 1.65 3.07 -3.41
CA HIS A 124 2.41 4.24 -2.95
C HIS A 124 1.65 5.08 -1.91
N TYR A 125 0.35 4.82 -1.72
CA TYR A 125 -0.53 5.56 -0.81
C TYR A 125 -0.77 4.81 0.49
N ILE A 126 0.28 4.25 1.06
CA ILE A 126 0.20 3.63 2.38
C ILE A 126 0.47 4.69 3.45
N VAL A 127 -0.45 4.79 4.38
CA VAL A 127 -0.41 5.71 5.50
C VAL A 127 -0.63 4.90 6.78
N SER A 128 0.09 5.22 7.85
CA SER A 128 -0.13 4.58 9.15
C SER A 128 -1.57 4.78 9.64
N ALA A 129 -2.09 3.86 10.45
CA ALA A 129 -3.46 3.91 10.94
C ALA A 129 -3.78 5.24 11.65
N ASP A 130 -2.84 5.74 12.46
CA ASP A 130 -3.00 7.01 13.18
C ASP A 130 -3.08 8.22 12.25
N LYS A 131 -2.19 8.28 11.26
CA LYS A 131 -2.23 9.34 10.24
C LYS A 131 -3.50 9.27 9.40
N LYS A 132 -3.97 8.05 9.06
CA LYS A 132 -5.21 7.82 8.33
C LYS A 132 -6.42 8.35 9.12
N ALA A 133 -6.53 8.02 10.40
CA ALA A 133 -7.60 8.50 11.26
C ALA A 133 -7.61 10.03 11.34
N ALA A 134 -6.45 10.65 11.59
CA ALA A 134 -6.33 12.11 11.64
C ALA A 134 -6.66 12.78 10.30
N ALA A 135 -6.30 12.15 9.18
CA ALA A 135 -6.64 12.66 7.85
C ALA A 135 -8.14 12.59 7.59
N ILE A 136 -8.82 11.49 7.95
CA ILE A 136 -10.28 11.33 7.80
C ILE A 136 -11.03 12.43 8.55
N GLU A 137 -10.63 12.75 9.77
CA GLU A 137 -11.24 13.84 10.55
C GLU A 137 -11.08 15.21 9.86
N LYS A 138 -9.90 15.50 9.30
CA LYS A 138 -9.67 16.72 8.52
C LYS A 138 -10.54 16.77 7.25
N ILE A 139 -10.61 15.66 6.52
CA ILE A 139 -11.43 15.56 5.31
C ILE A 139 -12.91 15.80 5.63
N ARG A 140 -13.42 15.26 6.74
CA ARG A 140 -14.79 15.52 7.22
C ARG A 140 -15.01 17.01 7.52
N ALA A 141 -14.10 17.62 8.28
CA ALA A 141 -14.21 19.04 8.65
C ALA A 141 -14.22 19.95 7.41
N GLU A 142 -13.31 19.72 6.46
CA GLU A 142 -13.29 20.47 5.19
C GLU A 142 -14.57 20.26 4.35
N CYS A 143 -15.09 19.04 4.32
CA CYS A 143 -16.36 18.75 3.64
C CYS A 143 -17.51 19.53 4.26
N ASP A 144 -17.62 19.53 5.59
CA ASP A 144 -18.69 20.23 6.30
C ASP A 144 -18.62 21.74 6.07
N GLU A 145 -17.43 22.32 6.03
CA GLU A 145 -17.23 23.74 5.69
C GLU A 145 -17.68 24.05 4.26
N GLN A 146 -17.30 23.23 3.29
CA GLN A 146 -17.69 23.43 1.89
C GLN A 146 -19.19 23.23 1.69
N VAL A 147 -19.80 22.25 2.36
CA VAL A 147 -21.26 22.05 2.33
C VAL A 147 -22.00 23.27 2.88
N LYS A 148 -21.57 23.84 4.00
CA LYS A 148 -22.15 25.06 4.58
C LYS A 148 -22.03 26.24 3.62
N LYS A 149 -20.86 26.41 3.00
CA LYS A 149 -20.60 27.46 2.02
C LYS A 149 -21.53 27.35 0.81
N PHE A 150 -21.58 26.17 0.16
CA PHE A 150 -22.47 25.97 -1.00
C PHE A 150 -23.95 26.14 -0.65
N THR A 151 -24.35 25.70 0.55
CA THR A 151 -25.73 25.91 1.00
C THR A 151 -26.05 27.39 1.17
N ALA A 152 -25.14 28.16 1.77
CA ALA A 152 -25.30 29.61 1.93
C ALA A 152 -25.34 30.35 0.58
N GLU A 153 -24.65 29.85 -0.44
CA GLU A 153 -24.65 30.34 -1.82
C GLU A 153 -25.87 29.86 -2.62
N GLY A 154 -26.78 29.07 -2.05
CA GLY A 154 -27.94 28.48 -2.73
C GLY A 154 -27.60 27.33 -3.69
N LYS A 155 -26.38 26.84 -3.68
CA LYS A 155 -25.88 25.74 -4.53
C LYS A 155 -26.15 24.38 -3.87
N LEU A 156 -27.42 24.02 -3.72
CA LEU A 156 -27.82 22.82 -2.97
C LEU A 156 -27.39 21.51 -3.63
N ILE A 157 -27.35 21.44 -4.96
CA ILE A 157 -26.95 20.25 -5.70
C ILE A 157 -25.45 20.00 -5.52
N GLU A 158 -24.65 21.07 -5.59
CA GLU A 158 -23.19 20.99 -5.37
C GLU A 158 -22.88 20.58 -3.93
N ALA A 159 -23.59 21.14 -2.96
CA ALA A 159 -23.48 20.77 -1.55
C ALA A 159 -23.76 19.26 -1.35
N GLN A 160 -24.85 18.76 -1.91
CA GLN A 160 -25.20 17.35 -1.83
C GLN A 160 -24.18 16.45 -2.51
N ARG A 161 -23.71 16.82 -3.70
CA ARG A 161 -22.74 16.02 -4.47
C ARG A 161 -21.39 15.91 -3.76
N ILE A 162 -20.86 17.01 -3.23
CA ILE A 162 -19.58 16.98 -2.51
C ILE A 162 -19.70 16.13 -1.25
N GLN A 163 -20.80 16.26 -0.50
CA GLN A 163 -21.04 15.47 0.70
C GLN A 163 -21.13 13.98 0.40
N GLN A 164 -21.91 13.58 -0.59
CA GLN A 164 -22.06 12.17 -0.98
C GLN A 164 -20.73 11.57 -1.43
N ARG A 165 -19.98 12.29 -2.29
CA ARG A 165 -18.69 11.83 -2.78
C ARG A 165 -17.68 11.68 -1.65
N THR A 166 -17.55 12.69 -0.80
CA THR A 166 -16.58 12.66 0.32
C THR A 166 -16.92 11.56 1.32
N ASN A 167 -18.19 11.34 1.63
CA ASN A 167 -18.59 10.24 2.51
C ASN A 167 -18.24 8.89 1.92
N TYR A 168 -18.47 8.67 0.63
CA TYR A 168 -18.06 7.45 -0.07
C TYR A 168 -16.55 7.27 -0.08
N ASP A 169 -15.78 8.33 -0.36
CA ASP A 169 -14.31 8.28 -0.35
C ASP A 169 -13.77 7.96 1.06
N ILE A 170 -14.38 8.50 2.12
CA ILE A 170 -14.03 8.20 3.52
C ILE A 170 -14.34 6.73 3.86
N GLU A 171 -15.48 6.21 3.45
CA GLU A 171 -15.84 4.80 3.62
C GLU A 171 -14.79 3.90 2.96
N MET A 172 -14.45 4.17 1.70
CA MET A 172 -13.42 3.42 0.98
C MET A 172 -12.04 3.52 1.64
N LEU A 173 -11.64 4.70 2.12
CA LEU A 173 -10.39 4.88 2.86
C LEU A 173 -10.39 4.10 4.18
N THR A 174 -11.53 3.99 4.84
CA THR A 174 -11.68 3.27 6.11
C THR A 174 -11.61 1.78 5.92
N GLU A 175 -12.43 1.24 5.01
CA GLU A 175 -12.64 -0.20 4.83
C GLU A 175 -11.55 -0.84 3.94
N VAL A 176 -11.17 -0.17 2.86
CA VAL A 176 -10.25 -0.72 1.84
C VAL A 176 -8.85 -0.11 1.96
N GLY A 177 -8.74 1.07 2.56
CA GLY A 177 -7.48 1.83 2.67
C GLY A 177 -7.11 2.63 1.44
N ILE A 178 -7.93 2.64 0.39
CA ILE A 178 -7.74 3.40 -0.84
C ILE A 178 -9.09 3.84 -1.41
N CYS A 179 -9.16 5.03 -2.03
CA CYS A 179 -10.32 5.51 -2.77
C CYS A 179 -9.94 5.98 -4.18
N LYS A 180 -10.92 6.10 -5.05
CA LYS A 180 -10.70 6.66 -6.39
C LYS A 180 -10.43 8.17 -6.29
N GLY A 181 -9.28 8.62 -6.81
CA GLY A 181 -8.86 10.01 -6.71
C GLY A 181 -8.16 10.33 -5.38
N ILE A 182 -7.53 9.32 -4.76
CA ILE A 182 -6.78 9.44 -3.49
C ILE A 182 -5.69 10.53 -3.58
N GLU A 183 -5.21 10.85 -4.78
CA GLU A 183 -4.27 11.94 -5.03
C GLU A 183 -4.81 13.31 -4.57
N ASN A 184 -6.14 13.52 -4.59
CA ASN A 184 -6.77 14.74 -4.11
C ASN A 184 -6.63 14.92 -2.59
N TYR A 185 -6.42 13.83 -1.86
CA TYR A 185 -6.24 13.79 -0.41
C TYR A 185 -4.76 13.69 0.00
N SER A 186 -3.83 13.70 -0.96
CA SER A 186 -2.41 13.43 -0.71
C SER A 186 -1.78 14.38 0.32
N ALA A 187 -2.11 15.66 0.29
CA ALA A 187 -1.61 16.66 1.27
C ALA A 187 -2.09 16.34 2.68
N VAL A 188 -3.37 16.01 2.83
CA VAL A 188 -3.98 15.68 4.13
C VAL A 188 -3.44 14.36 4.66
N LEU A 189 -3.36 13.33 3.81
CA LEU A 189 -2.84 12.01 4.16
C LEU A 189 -1.35 12.03 4.53
N SER A 190 -0.56 12.89 3.89
CA SER A 190 0.87 13.06 4.21
C SER A 190 1.12 14.02 5.39
N GLY A 191 0.09 14.69 5.88
CA GLY A 191 0.20 15.68 6.96
C GLY A 191 0.92 16.97 6.57
N ARG A 192 1.10 17.24 5.27
CA ARG A 192 1.72 18.46 4.77
C ARG A 192 0.82 19.67 4.92
N ALA A 193 1.42 20.84 5.11
CA ALA A 193 0.68 22.10 5.12
C ALA A 193 0.08 22.39 3.73
N PRO A 194 -1.11 23.02 3.66
CA PRO A 194 -1.68 23.45 2.37
C PRO A 194 -0.70 24.31 1.58
N GLY A 195 -0.45 23.95 0.30
CA GLY A 195 0.47 24.67 -0.57
C GLY A 195 1.96 24.31 -0.41
N SER A 196 2.31 23.37 0.45
CA SER A 196 3.68 22.81 0.49
C SER A 196 3.84 21.77 -0.64
N MET A 197 4.95 21.90 -1.38
CA MET A 197 5.39 20.90 -2.37
C MET A 197 6.26 19.82 -1.74
#